data_239ff3c05d97b78be2da67553702f313
#
_entry.id   239ff3c05d97b78be2da67553702f313
#
_cell.length_a   1.000
_cell.length_b   1.000
_cell.length_c   1.000
_cell.angle_alpha   90.00
_cell.angle_beta   90.00
_cell.angle_gamma   90.00
#
_symmetry.space_group_name_H-M   'P 1'
#
loop_
_entity.id
_entity.type
_entity.pdbx_description
1 polymer ?
#
loop_
_entity_poly.entity_id
_entity_poly.type
_entity_poly.pdbx_seq_one_letter_code
_entity_poly.pdbx_strand_id
1 'polypeptide(L)'
;MRTLVYQRRIHLAASPERVFEFHLDPANLRLLSPSWASVTRLVLPPRFGVGSRLEIGVRLLGLIPQRWCVEITRLDPPRELVDEAISGPFPFWRHTHTVTPGEGGGAELVDRVEYRPPGGMLGIWMDRWTTRLMLGLMFRHRHARTRTLLESPETGGA
;
A
#
# COMPACT_ATOMS: atom_id res chain seq x y z
N MET A 1 19.64 13.22 5.58
CA MET A 1 18.82 13.32 4.36
C MET A 1 17.35 13.40 4.78
N ARG A 2 16.57 14.34 4.25
CA ARG A 2 15.19 14.61 4.67
C ARG A 2 14.26 13.47 4.25
N THR A 3 13.43 12.96 5.19
CA THR A 3 12.32 12.04 4.91
C THR A 3 11.09 12.88 4.55
N LEU A 4 10.42 12.49 3.47
CA LEU A 4 9.17 13.09 3.00
C LEU A 4 8.00 12.20 3.42
N VAL A 5 6.81 12.80 3.46
CA VAL A 5 5.57 12.10 3.83
C VAL A 5 4.52 12.33 2.76
N TYR A 6 3.93 11.23 2.31
CA TYR A 6 2.70 11.22 1.54
C TYR A 6 1.61 10.55 2.39
N GLN A 7 0.40 11.12 2.39
CA GLN A 7 -0.73 10.54 3.11
C GLN A 7 -2.00 10.69 2.29
N ARG A 8 -2.83 9.66 2.32
CA ARG A 8 -4.17 9.65 1.72
C ARG A 8 -5.13 8.89 2.62
N ARG A 9 -6.38 9.37 2.70
CA ARG A 9 -7.45 8.74 3.46
C ARG A 9 -8.65 8.44 2.58
N ILE A 10 -9.44 7.46 3.00
CA ILE A 10 -10.71 7.11 2.40
C ILE A 10 -11.68 6.62 3.48
N HIS A 11 -12.96 7.01 3.37
CA HIS A 11 -14.05 6.45 4.17
C HIS A 11 -14.69 5.30 3.39
N LEU A 12 -14.93 4.19 4.07
CA LEU A 12 -15.50 2.95 3.53
C LEU A 12 -16.74 2.56 4.35
N ALA A 13 -17.77 2.05 3.69
CA ALA A 13 -18.96 1.54 4.36
C ALA A 13 -18.72 0.17 5.04
N ALA A 14 -17.62 -0.51 4.72
CA ALA A 14 -17.22 -1.76 5.34
C ALA A 14 -16.71 -1.54 6.78
N SER A 15 -16.89 -2.54 7.67
CA SER A 15 -16.37 -2.46 9.04
C SER A 15 -14.85 -2.38 9.11
N PRO A 16 -14.28 -1.83 10.20
CA PRO A 16 -12.83 -1.75 10.38
C PRO A 16 -12.13 -3.11 10.25
N GLU A 17 -12.73 -4.17 10.79
CA GLU A 17 -12.19 -5.53 10.74
C GLU A 17 -12.07 -6.01 9.29
N ARG A 18 -13.15 -5.84 8.50
CA ARG A 18 -13.17 -6.25 7.09
C ARG A 18 -12.17 -5.47 6.25
N VAL A 19 -12.04 -4.16 6.49
CA VAL A 19 -11.04 -3.32 5.81
C VAL A 19 -9.64 -3.76 6.16
N PHE A 20 -9.38 -4.03 7.44
CA PHE A 20 -8.06 -4.47 7.90
C PHE A 20 -7.69 -5.85 7.35
N GLU A 21 -8.57 -6.84 7.46
CA GLU A 21 -8.36 -8.19 6.92
C GLU A 21 -8.07 -8.18 5.42
N PHE A 22 -8.77 -7.33 4.67
CA PHE A 22 -8.51 -7.16 3.25
C PHE A 22 -7.08 -6.67 2.95
N HIS A 23 -6.55 -5.75 3.76
CA HIS A 23 -5.17 -5.24 3.61
C HIS A 23 -4.13 -6.18 4.21
N LEU A 24 -4.54 -7.03 5.15
CA LEU A 24 -3.68 -8.05 5.73
C LEU A 24 -3.32 -9.18 4.74
N ASP A 25 -4.17 -9.43 3.75
CA ASP A 25 -3.89 -10.41 2.70
C ASP A 25 -3.01 -9.81 1.59
N PRO A 26 -1.72 -10.17 1.51
CA PRO A 26 -0.82 -9.60 0.52
C PRO A 26 -1.20 -9.98 -0.93
N ALA A 27 -2.00 -11.04 -1.14
CA ALA A 27 -2.47 -11.42 -2.47
C ALA A 27 -3.33 -10.32 -3.11
N ASN A 28 -4.03 -9.54 -2.28
CA ASN A 28 -4.84 -8.40 -2.72
C ASN A 28 -4.01 -7.25 -3.33
N LEU A 29 -2.69 -7.23 -3.11
CA LEU A 29 -1.80 -6.25 -3.74
C LEU A 29 -1.93 -6.26 -5.27
N ARG A 30 -2.14 -7.43 -5.88
CA ARG A 30 -2.36 -7.56 -7.33
C ARG A 30 -3.67 -6.90 -7.77
N LEU A 31 -4.72 -7.05 -6.97
CA LEU A 31 -6.04 -6.47 -7.25
C LEU A 31 -6.04 -4.94 -7.12
N LEU A 32 -5.17 -4.43 -6.24
CA LEU A 32 -5.05 -3.00 -5.93
C LEU A 32 -4.03 -2.28 -6.82
N SER A 33 -3.22 -3.01 -7.58
CA SER A 33 -2.17 -2.40 -8.40
C SER A 33 -2.71 -1.91 -9.74
N PRO A 34 -2.42 -0.66 -10.14
CA PRO A 34 -2.83 -0.15 -11.43
C PRO A 34 -2.04 -0.84 -12.56
N SER A 35 -2.61 -0.86 -13.77
CA SER A 35 -1.98 -1.52 -14.94
C SER A 35 -0.58 -0.97 -15.27
N TRP A 36 -0.35 0.32 -15.02
CA TRP A 36 0.96 0.94 -15.25
C TRP A 36 2.02 0.61 -14.17
N ALA A 37 1.61 -0.02 -13.05
CA ALA A 37 2.50 -0.51 -11.99
C ALA A 37 2.10 -1.95 -11.61
N SER A 38 2.19 -2.86 -12.57
CA SER A 38 1.71 -4.23 -12.42
C SER A 38 2.62 -5.08 -11.55
N VAL A 39 2.03 -5.87 -10.64
CA VAL A 39 2.76 -6.86 -9.83
C VAL A 39 3.05 -8.09 -10.68
N THR A 40 4.32 -8.32 -10.98
CA THR A 40 4.80 -9.44 -11.82
C THR A 40 5.24 -10.64 -10.98
N ARG A 41 5.67 -10.41 -9.75
CA ARG A 41 6.10 -11.43 -8.80
C ARG A 41 5.61 -11.09 -7.41
N LEU A 42 5.17 -12.10 -6.67
CA LEU A 42 4.82 -11.98 -5.27
C LEU A 42 5.20 -13.29 -4.58
N VAL A 43 6.17 -13.20 -3.67
CA VAL A 43 6.61 -14.33 -2.83
C VAL A 43 6.21 -14.01 -1.41
N LEU A 44 5.41 -14.87 -0.83
CA LEU A 44 4.84 -14.72 0.50
C LEU A 44 5.50 -15.69 1.48
N PRO A 45 5.65 -15.30 2.75
CA PRO A 45 6.10 -16.22 3.78
C PRO A 45 5.01 -17.25 4.09
N PRO A 46 5.38 -18.44 4.59
CA PRO A 46 4.41 -19.48 4.96
C PRO A 46 3.47 -19.08 6.11
N ARG A 47 3.91 -18.11 6.92
CA ARG A 47 3.10 -17.48 7.98
C ARG A 47 3.30 -15.98 7.89
N PHE A 48 2.20 -15.23 8.02
CA PHE A 48 2.20 -13.77 7.96
C PHE A 48 2.15 -13.19 9.38
N GLY A 49 3.04 -12.25 9.68
CA GLY A 49 3.13 -11.59 10.98
C GLY A 49 4.30 -10.62 11.05
N VAL A 50 4.57 -10.06 12.21
CA VAL A 50 5.76 -9.20 12.43
C VAL A 50 7.04 -10.01 12.14
N GLY A 51 7.96 -9.39 11.40
CA GLY A 51 9.19 -10.03 10.91
C GLY A 51 9.02 -10.79 9.58
N SER A 52 7.80 -10.93 9.07
CA SER A 52 7.55 -11.55 7.76
C SER A 52 8.12 -10.69 6.64
N ARG A 53 8.79 -11.36 5.67
CA ARG A 53 9.36 -10.70 4.48
C ARG A 53 8.59 -11.11 3.24
N LEU A 54 8.31 -10.12 2.42
CA LEU A 54 7.64 -10.28 1.14
C LEU A 54 8.57 -9.80 0.02
N GLU A 55 8.72 -10.64 -1.01
CA GLU A 55 9.40 -10.21 -2.24
C GLU A 55 8.35 -9.81 -3.29
N ILE A 56 8.45 -8.60 -3.77
CA ILE A 56 7.49 -8.02 -4.72
C ILE A 56 8.24 -7.59 -5.97
N GLY A 57 7.89 -8.16 -7.11
CA GLY A 57 8.30 -7.65 -8.42
C GLY A 57 7.22 -6.73 -8.98
N VAL A 58 7.58 -5.55 -9.38
CA VAL A 58 6.69 -4.58 -10.03
C VAL A 58 7.27 -4.18 -11.38
N ARG A 59 6.41 -4.01 -12.37
CA ARG A 59 6.79 -3.46 -13.67
C ARG A 59 6.09 -2.14 -13.88
N LEU A 60 6.87 -1.04 -13.92
CA LEU A 60 6.36 0.29 -14.19
C LEU A 60 6.26 0.53 -15.69
N LEU A 61 5.12 1.07 -16.14
CA LEU A 61 4.82 1.40 -17.54
C LEU A 61 5.06 0.23 -18.51
N GLY A 62 4.98 -1.00 -18.02
CA GLY A 62 5.26 -2.20 -18.80
C GLY A 62 6.75 -2.44 -19.14
N LEU A 63 7.66 -1.53 -18.77
CA LEU A 63 9.05 -1.51 -19.23
C LEU A 63 10.07 -1.58 -18.09
N ILE A 64 9.84 -0.88 -16.98
CA ILE A 64 10.85 -0.71 -15.93
C ILE A 64 10.62 -1.73 -14.82
N PRO A 65 11.43 -2.79 -14.73
CA PRO A 65 11.32 -3.76 -13.65
C PRO A 65 11.85 -3.16 -12.34
N GLN A 66 11.09 -3.36 -11.27
CA GLN A 66 11.51 -3.03 -9.90
C GLN A 66 11.36 -4.25 -9.02
N ARG A 67 12.27 -4.40 -8.07
CA ARG A 67 12.23 -5.44 -7.04
C ARG A 67 12.18 -4.79 -5.68
N TRP A 68 11.30 -5.28 -4.84
CA TRP A 68 11.13 -4.84 -3.47
C TRP A 68 11.26 -6.05 -2.55
N CYS A 69 11.94 -5.87 -1.44
CA CYS A 69 11.81 -6.74 -0.29
C CYS A 69 11.30 -5.88 0.86
N VAL A 70 10.13 -6.19 1.37
CA VAL A 70 9.52 -5.47 2.50
C VAL A 70 9.38 -6.40 3.70
N GLU A 71 9.53 -5.85 4.90
CA GLU A 71 9.33 -6.56 6.15
C GLU A 71 8.17 -5.92 6.92
N ILE A 72 7.31 -6.77 7.48
CA ILE A 72 6.25 -6.31 8.38
C ILE A 72 6.89 -5.98 9.72
N THR A 73 6.94 -4.69 10.07
CA THR A 73 7.60 -4.21 11.30
C THR A 73 6.61 -4.00 12.44
N ARG A 74 5.33 -3.83 12.13
CA ARG A 74 4.26 -3.72 13.13
C ARG A 74 2.95 -4.30 12.60
N LEU A 75 2.22 -4.96 13.50
CA LEU A 75 0.91 -5.54 13.24
C LEU A 75 0.06 -5.44 14.52
N ASP A 76 -0.97 -4.61 14.49
CA ASP A 76 -1.93 -4.38 15.59
C ASP A 76 -3.36 -4.45 15.04
N PRO A 77 -3.92 -5.67 14.86
CA PRO A 77 -5.26 -5.85 14.33
C PRO A 77 -6.36 -5.31 15.27
N PRO A 78 -7.42 -4.71 14.74
CA PRO A 78 -7.68 -4.37 13.33
C PRO A 78 -7.25 -2.94 12.99
N ARG A 79 -6.27 -2.36 13.69
CA ARG A 79 -5.96 -0.92 13.68
C ARG A 79 -4.80 -0.52 12.81
N GLU A 80 -3.70 -1.27 12.84
CA GLU A 80 -2.46 -0.82 12.20
C GLU A 80 -1.63 -1.96 11.62
N LEU A 81 -1.13 -1.74 10.41
CA LEU A 81 -0.14 -2.57 9.73
C LEU A 81 0.96 -1.65 9.20
N VAL A 82 2.22 -1.98 9.50
CA VAL A 82 3.38 -1.24 9.00
C VAL A 82 4.31 -2.18 8.27
N ASP A 83 4.67 -1.81 7.06
CA ASP A 83 5.73 -2.45 6.28
C ASP A 83 6.87 -1.48 5.98
N GLU A 84 8.11 -1.99 5.98
CA GLU A 84 9.32 -1.23 5.65
C GLU A 84 10.10 -1.94 4.55
N ALA A 85 10.59 -1.19 3.57
CA ALA A 85 11.46 -1.76 2.56
C ALA A 85 12.86 -2.03 3.12
N ILE A 86 13.27 -3.31 3.09
CA ILE A 86 14.65 -3.74 3.33
C ILE A 86 15.51 -3.42 2.11
N SER A 87 14.93 -3.61 0.92
CA SER A 87 15.54 -3.25 -0.35
C SER A 87 14.48 -2.82 -1.36
N GLY A 88 14.83 -1.91 -2.27
CA GLY A 88 13.93 -1.39 -3.25
C GLY A 88 14.48 -0.16 -3.96
N PRO A 89 13.69 0.51 -4.79
CA PRO A 89 14.11 1.69 -5.54
C PRO A 89 14.28 2.94 -4.66
N PHE A 90 13.82 2.92 -3.41
CA PHE A 90 13.93 4.04 -2.48
C PHE A 90 14.98 3.75 -1.41
N PRO A 91 15.84 4.72 -1.07
CA PRO A 91 16.79 4.60 0.05
C PRO A 91 16.15 4.42 1.42
N PHE A 92 14.88 4.83 1.54
CA PHE A 92 14.03 4.60 2.70
C PHE A 92 12.58 4.59 2.27
N TRP A 93 11.81 3.62 2.79
CA TRP A 93 10.39 3.50 2.58
C TRP A 93 9.76 2.80 3.78
N ARG A 94 8.75 3.45 4.36
CA ARG A 94 7.86 2.88 5.38
C ARG A 94 6.44 3.19 4.99
N HIS A 95 5.60 2.16 4.95
CA HIS A 95 4.19 2.32 4.65
C HIS A 95 3.35 1.88 5.85
N THR A 96 2.47 2.74 6.30
CA THR A 96 1.56 2.50 7.41
C THR A 96 0.13 2.51 6.90
N HIS A 97 -0.59 1.43 7.13
CA HIS A 97 -2.05 1.37 7.02
C HIS A 97 -2.65 1.56 8.41
N THR A 98 -3.48 2.57 8.57
CA THR A 98 -4.25 2.78 9.81
C THR A 98 -5.73 2.67 9.49
N VAL A 99 -6.45 1.84 10.25
CA VAL A 99 -7.90 1.66 10.12
C VAL A 99 -8.55 2.08 11.44
N THR A 100 -9.50 2.99 11.35
CA THR A 100 -10.27 3.45 12.51
C THR A 100 -11.76 3.37 12.23
N PRO A 101 -12.60 3.20 13.27
CA PRO A 101 -14.05 3.30 13.09
C PRO A 101 -14.44 4.63 12.48
N GLY A 102 -15.29 4.57 11.45
CA GLY A 102 -15.88 5.72 10.78
C GLY A 102 -17.34 5.93 11.20
N GLU A 103 -17.95 6.97 10.67
CA GLU A 103 -19.36 7.24 10.91
C GLU A 103 -20.27 6.14 10.32
N GLY A 104 -21.40 5.88 10.94
CA GLY A 104 -22.42 4.94 10.46
C GLY A 104 -22.00 3.47 10.45
N GLY A 105 -21.00 3.05 11.24
CA GLY A 105 -20.51 1.67 11.31
C GLY A 105 -19.46 1.31 10.24
N GLY A 106 -19.05 2.27 9.41
CA GLY A 106 -17.98 2.11 8.45
C GLY A 106 -16.58 2.28 9.04
N ALA A 107 -15.58 2.43 8.17
CA ALA A 107 -14.18 2.64 8.55
C ALA A 107 -13.55 3.82 7.82
N GLU A 108 -12.57 4.46 8.46
CA GLU A 108 -11.60 5.30 7.80
C GLU A 108 -10.29 4.52 7.64
N LEU A 109 -9.82 4.39 6.41
CA LEU A 109 -8.49 3.88 6.08
C LEU A 109 -7.58 5.05 5.76
N VAL A 110 -6.42 5.10 6.41
CA VAL A 110 -5.35 6.06 6.13
C VAL A 110 -4.10 5.31 5.70
N ASP A 111 -3.66 5.59 4.49
CA ASP A 111 -2.34 5.15 4.00
C ASP A 111 -1.35 6.29 4.17
N ARG A 112 -0.26 6.02 4.90
CA ARG A 112 0.82 6.96 5.14
C ARG A 112 2.14 6.35 4.69
N VAL A 113 2.80 7.01 3.75
CA VAL A 113 4.11 6.62 3.23
C VAL A 113 5.16 7.63 3.66
N GLU A 114 6.16 7.17 4.37
CA GLU A 114 7.37 7.92 4.70
C GLU A 114 8.49 7.41 3.80
N TYR A 115 9.12 8.30 3.05
CA TYR A 115 10.10 7.88 2.05
C TYR A 115 11.22 8.90 1.85
N ARG A 116 12.32 8.43 1.27
CA ARG A 116 13.37 9.26 0.71
C ARG A 116 13.42 9.00 -0.80
N PRO A 117 13.21 10.03 -1.64
CA PRO A 117 13.27 9.84 -3.08
C PRO A 117 14.70 9.47 -3.52
N PRO A 118 14.85 8.65 -4.58
CA PRO A 118 16.15 8.38 -5.17
C PRO A 118 16.75 9.65 -5.78
N GLY A 119 18.08 9.69 -5.97
CA GLY A 119 18.77 10.85 -6.56
C GLY A 119 19.12 11.97 -5.58
N GLY A 120 19.05 11.71 -4.27
CA GLY A 120 19.54 12.63 -3.24
C GLY A 120 18.81 13.97 -3.22
N MET A 121 19.57 15.09 -3.21
CA MET A 121 19.00 16.45 -3.19
C MET A 121 18.19 16.77 -4.46
N LEU A 122 18.65 16.29 -5.63
CA LEU A 122 17.92 16.46 -6.88
C LEU A 122 16.57 15.72 -6.83
N GLY A 123 16.55 14.48 -6.30
CA GLY A 123 15.33 13.71 -6.08
C GLY A 123 14.34 14.44 -5.17
N ILE A 124 14.82 15.06 -4.09
CA ILE A 124 13.97 15.84 -3.17
C ILE A 124 13.38 17.06 -3.90
N TRP A 125 14.17 17.75 -4.71
CA TRP A 125 13.71 18.92 -5.47
C TRP A 125 12.67 18.54 -6.52
N MET A 126 12.86 17.40 -7.19
CA MET A 126 11.95 16.89 -8.22
C MET A 126 10.74 16.12 -7.66
N ASP A 127 10.72 15.78 -6.38
CA ASP A 127 9.73 14.89 -5.76
C ASP A 127 8.28 15.26 -6.08
N ARG A 128 7.97 16.54 -6.08
CA ARG A 128 6.63 17.07 -6.39
C ARG A 128 6.12 16.60 -7.76
N TRP A 129 6.99 16.50 -8.75
CA TRP A 129 6.66 16.17 -10.13
C TRP A 129 6.87 14.70 -10.48
N THR A 130 7.53 13.96 -9.61
CA THR A 130 7.88 12.55 -9.81
C THR A 130 7.20 11.64 -8.79
N THR A 131 7.87 11.38 -7.67
CA THR A 131 7.42 10.40 -6.66
C THR A 131 6.07 10.77 -6.07
N ARG A 132 5.87 12.02 -5.67
CA ARG A 132 4.62 12.47 -5.06
C ARG A 132 3.43 12.38 -6.01
N LEU A 133 3.63 12.71 -7.29
CA LEU A 133 2.60 12.53 -8.32
C LEU A 133 2.27 11.05 -8.52
N MET A 134 3.31 10.21 -8.65
CA MET A 134 3.16 8.75 -8.79
C MET A 134 2.40 8.16 -7.61
N LEU A 135 2.76 8.51 -6.36
CA LEU A 135 2.04 8.07 -5.17
C LEU A 135 0.59 8.54 -5.18
N GLY A 136 0.33 9.78 -5.59
CA GLY A 136 -1.03 10.31 -5.71
C GLY A 136 -1.90 9.49 -6.66
N LEU A 137 -1.37 9.12 -7.83
CA LEU A 137 -2.07 8.30 -8.82
C LEU A 137 -2.27 6.87 -8.31
N MET A 138 -1.23 6.28 -7.71
CA MET A 138 -1.26 4.91 -7.19
C MET A 138 -2.29 4.76 -6.08
N PHE A 139 -2.23 5.61 -5.04
CA PHE A 139 -3.15 5.50 -3.91
C PHE A 139 -4.58 5.91 -4.26
N ARG A 140 -4.78 6.83 -5.22
CA ARG A 140 -6.12 7.09 -5.76
C ARG A 140 -6.72 5.84 -6.40
N HIS A 141 -5.94 5.13 -7.20
CA HIS A 141 -6.38 3.88 -7.82
C HIS A 141 -6.64 2.80 -6.76
N ARG A 142 -5.70 2.59 -5.83
CA ARG A 142 -5.84 1.59 -4.76
C ARG A 142 -7.11 1.82 -3.93
N HIS A 143 -7.34 3.05 -3.48
CA HIS A 143 -8.52 3.39 -2.69
C HIS A 143 -9.82 3.19 -3.48
N ALA A 144 -9.87 3.57 -4.76
CA ALA A 144 -11.03 3.31 -5.60
C ALA A 144 -11.29 1.80 -5.76
N ARG A 145 -10.25 0.99 -5.96
CA ARG A 145 -10.38 -0.47 -6.04
C ARG A 145 -10.80 -1.10 -4.72
N THR A 146 -10.21 -0.65 -3.60
CA THR A 146 -10.61 -1.09 -2.25
C THR A 146 -12.10 -0.86 -2.03
N ARG A 147 -12.58 0.34 -2.35
CA ARG A 147 -14.02 0.66 -2.26
C ARG A 147 -14.85 -0.29 -3.10
N THR A 148 -14.53 -0.45 -4.37
CA THR A 148 -15.27 -1.35 -5.25
C THR A 148 -15.32 -2.78 -4.72
N LEU A 149 -14.20 -3.31 -4.21
CA LEU A 149 -14.10 -4.69 -3.76
C LEU A 149 -14.80 -4.93 -2.41
N LEU A 150 -14.83 -3.93 -1.53
CA LEU A 150 -15.41 -4.07 -0.20
C LEU A 150 -16.89 -3.63 -0.12
N GLU A 151 -17.33 -2.72 -1.01
CA GLU A 151 -18.68 -2.15 -1.00
C GLU A 151 -19.57 -2.70 -2.11
N SER A 152 -19.03 -3.50 -3.06
CA SER A 152 -19.87 -4.23 -4.00
C SER A 152 -20.77 -5.23 -3.22
N PRO A 153 -22.08 -5.28 -3.48
CA PRO A 153 -22.91 -6.31 -2.89
C PRO A 153 -22.34 -7.68 -3.27
N GLU A 154 -22.18 -8.55 -2.27
CA GLU A 154 -21.86 -9.95 -2.55
C GLU A 154 -22.94 -10.46 -3.51
N THR A 155 -22.53 -10.78 -4.73
CA THR A 155 -23.38 -11.53 -5.65
C THR A 155 -23.60 -12.87 -4.97
N GLY A 156 -24.71 -12.96 -4.23
CA GLY A 156 -25.12 -14.17 -3.55
C GLY A 156 -25.10 -15.31 -4.56
N GLY A 157 -24.22 -16.27 -4.33
CA GLY A 157 -24.23 -17.51 -5.05
C GLY A 157 -25.59 -18.19 -4.82
N ALA A 158 -26.34 -18.31 -5.87
CA ALA A 158 -27.45 -19.24 -5.96
C ALA A 158 -26.91 -20.64 -6.25
#